data_24aaf621eb498bce1fd5e5253983d2a4
#
_entry.id   24aaf621eb498bce1fd5e5253983d2a4
#
_cell.length_a   1.000
_cell.length_b   1.000
_cell.length_c   1.000
_cell.angle_alpha   90.00
_cell.angle_beta   90.00
_cell.angle_gamma   90.00
#
_symmetry.space_group_name_H-M   'P 1'
#
loop_
_entity.id
_entity.type
_entity.pdbx_description
1 polymer ?
#
loop_
_entity_poly.entity_id
_entity_poly.type
_entity_poly.pdbx_seq_one_letter_code
_entity_poly.pdbx_strand_id
1 'polypeptide(L)' 'MAIKRFSVIRFTSRGREYEVDERLIKTIDRHRSQPDAHHIYLTDDTYFCATNVARVNLIRQVQEPHR' A
#
# COMPACT_ATOMS: atom_id res chain seq x y z
N MET A 1 -17.57 14.51 -14.24
CA MET A 1 -16.62 13.39 -14.10
C MET A 1 -15.35 13.87 -13.44
N ALA A 2 -14.95 13.28 -12.37
CA ALA A 2 -13.75 13.67 -11.64
C ALA A 2 -12.64 12.63 -11.84
N ILE A 3 -11.39 13.09 -11.88
CA ILE A 3 -10.23 12.22 -11.94
C ILE A 3 -9.59 12.25 -10.57
N LYS A 4 -9.45 11.07 -9.96
CA LYS A 4 -8.80 10.91 -8.68
C LYS A 4 -7.47 10.23 -8.85
N ARG A 5 -6.42 10.82 -8.28
CA ARG A 5 -5.09 10.22 -8.21
C ARG A 5 -4.89 9.66 -6.82
N PHE A 6 -4.39 8.46 -6.75
CA PHE A 6 -4.07 7.84 -5.47
C PHE A 6 -2.89 6.90 -5.64
N SER A 7 -2.25 6.61 -4.53
CA SER A 7 -1.10 5.71 -4.51
C SER A 7 -1.40 4.52 -3.62
N VAL A 8 -0.95 3.37 -4.06
CA VAL A 8 -1.03 2.15 -3.26
C VAL A 8 0.37 1.61 -3.05
N ILE A 9 0.54 0.90 -1.96
CA ILE A 9 1.76 0.16 -1.70
C ILE A 9 1.47 -1.30 -1.99
N ARG A 10 2.23 -1.85 -2.92
CA ARG A 10 2.11 -3.24 -3.34
C ARG A 10 3.27 -4.02 -2.73
N PHE A 11 2.98 -5.16 -2.12
CA PHE A 11 4.01 -5.95 -1.48
C PHE A 11 3.59 -7.42 -1.37
N THR A 12 4.57 -8.26 -1.08
CA THR A 12 4.34 -9.68 -0.82
C THR A 12 4.58 -9.96 0.66
N SER A 13 3.67 -10.68 1.29
CA SER A 13 3.82 -11.12 2.67
C SER A 13 3.29 -12.54 2.81
N ARG A 14 4.11 -13.42 3.36
CA ARG A 14 3.76 -14.84 3.55
C ARG A 14 3.26 -15.52 2.27
N GLY A 15 3.91 -15.20 1.15
CA GLY A 15 3.56 -15.78 -0.14
C GLY A 15 2.31 -15.22 -0.80
N ARG A 16 1.74 -14.16 -0.25
CA ARG A 16 0.56 -13.49 -0.81
C ARG A 16 0.89 -12.08 -1.23
N GLU A 17 0.27 -11.64 -2.29
CA GLU A 17 0.39 -10.26 -2.74
C GLU A 17 -0.70 -9.40 -2.15
N TYR A 18 -0.31 -8.21 -1.70
CA TYR A 18 -1.22 -7.24 -1.11
C TYR A 18 -1.07 -5.92 -1.83
N GLU A 19 -2.15 -5.17 -1.85
CA GLU A 19 -2.16 -3.81 -2.37
C GLU A 19 -2.97 -2.98 -1.40
N VAL A 20 -2.32 -2.01 -0.77
CA VAL A 20 -2.92 -1.22 0.30
C VAL A 20 -2.81 0.25 -0.05
N ASP A 21 -3.89 0.99 0.14
CA ASP A 21 -3.91 2.44 -0.03
C ASP A 21 -2.84 3.06 0.87
N GLU A 22 -1.99 3.89 0.28
CA GLU A 22 -0.89 4.53 1.00
C GLU A 22 -1.37 5.30 2.23
N ARG A 23 -2.57 5.85 2.20
CA ARG A 23 -3.12 6.60 3.32
C ARG A 23 -3.42 5.73 4.54
N LEU A 24 -3.53 4.43 4.35
CA LEU A 24 -3.75 3.49 5.44
C LEU A 24 -2.45 3.00 6.08
N ILE A 25 -1.33 3.43 5.56
CA ILE A 25 -0.02 3.01 6.07
C ILE A 25 0.47 4.03 7.08
N LYS A 26 0.78 3.55 8.27
CA LYS A 26 1.32 4.35 9.35
C LYS A 26 2.82 4.53 9.21
N THR A 27 3.55 3.42 9.08
CA THR A 27 5.01 3.44 8.89
C THR A 27 5.46 2.28 8.02
N ILE A 28 6.58 2.49 7.34
CA ILE A 28 7.29 1.44 6.62
C ILE A 28 8.75 1.52 7.07
N ASP A 29 9.22 0.48 7.75
CA ASP A 29 10.59 0.42 8.25
C ASP A 29 11.35 -0.71 7.57
N ARG A 30 12.63 -0.45 7.28
CA ARG A 30 13.49 -1.48 6.71
C ARG A 30 13.85 -2.51 7.78
N HIS A 31 13.82 -3.79 7.40
CA HIS A 31 14.25 -4.87 8.28
C HIS A 31 15.77 -4.79 8.48
N ARG A 32 16.24 -4.99 9.71
CA ARG A 32 17.67 -4.84 10.03
C ARG A 32 18.55 -5.91 9.38
N SER A 33 18.09 -7.15 9.36
CA SER A 33 18.90 -8.28 8.92
C SER A 33 18.56 -8.78 7.53
N GLN A 34 17.45 -8.30 6.94
CA GLN A 34 17.02 -8.72 5.62
C GLN A 34 16.79 -7.48 4.76
N PRO A 35 17.73 -7.13 3.87
CA PRO A 35 17.64 -5.88 3.11
C PRO A 35 16.43 -5.80 2.19
N ASP A 36 15.86 -6.94 1.80
CA ASP A 36 14.69 -6.97 0.92
C ASP A 36 13.36 -6.94 1.68
N ALA A 37 13.42 -6.97 3.00
CA ALA A 37 12.22 -7.02 3.82
C ALA A 37 11.95 -5.68 4.49
N HIS A 38 10.67 -5.41 4.72
CA HIS A 38 10.20 -4.19 5.37
C HIS A 38 9.12 -4.54 6.37
N HIS A 39 9.08 -3.77 7.45
CA HIS A 39 7.99 -3.83 8.41
C HIS A 39 6.95 -2.78 8.02
N ILE A 40 5.75 -3.20 7.71
CA ILE A 40 4.66 -2.30 7.35
C ILE A 40 3.61 -2.31 8.45
N TYR A 41 3.33 -1.13 8.99
CA TYR A 41 2.30 -0.95 10.00
C TYR A 41 1.17 -0.10 9.41
N LEU A 42 -0.04 -0.58 9.53
CA LEU A 42 -1.22 0.15 9.09
C LEU A 42 -1.77 1.02 10.23
N THR A 43 -2.65 1.92 9.89
CA THR A 43 -3.26 2.83 10.86
C THR A 43 -4.13 2.12 11.90
N ASP A 44 -4.57 0.91 11.59
CA ASP A 44 -5.33 0.07 12.53
C ASP A 44 -4.44 -0.90 13.32
N ASP A 45 -3.12 -0.66 13.30
CA ASP A 45 -2.09 -1.47 13.93
C ASP A 45 -1.87 -2.86 13.31
N THR A 46 -2.42 -3.12 12.14
CA THR A 46 -2.11 -4.33 11.39
C THR A 46 -0.65 -4.28 10.95
N TYR A 47 0.05 -5.40 11.08
CA TYR A 47 1.47 -5.51 10.78
C TYR A 47 1.72 -6.53 9.66
N PHE A 48 2.61 -6.17 8.75
CA PHE A 48 3.09 -7.08 7.71
C PHE A 48 4.62 -7.09 7.68
N CYS A 49 5.19 -8.29 7.56
CA CYS A 49 6.57 -8.44 7.15
C CYS A 49 6.56 -8.59 5.62
N ALA A 50 7.00 -7.58 4.92
CA ALA A 50 6.78 -7.46 3.48
C ALA A 50 8.07 -7.53 2.68
N THR A 51 7.98 -8.12 1.50
CA THR A 51 9.04 -8.11 0.50
C THR A 51 8.48 -7.53 -0.80
N ASN A 52 9.37 -7.18 -1.73
CA ASN A 52 8.99 -6.62 -3.03
C ASN A 52 8.07 -5.39 -2.89
N VAL A 53 8.41 -4.53 -1.95
CA VAL A 53 7.61 -3.34 -1.67
C VAL A 53 7.77 -2.34 -2.80
N ALA A 54 6.66 -1.90 -3.39
CA ALA A 54 6.66 -0.92 -4.46
C ALA A 54 5.49 0.05 -4.29
N ARG A 55 5.73 1.30 -4.62
CA ARG A 55 4.69 2.32 -4.66
C ARG A 55 4.15 2.42 -6.09
N VAL A 56 2.85 2.31 -6.23
CA VAL A 56 2.18 2.39 -7.53
C VAL A 56 1.22 3.56 -7.51
N ASN A 57 1.37 4.46 -8.49
CA ASN A 57 0.46 5.58 -8.66
C ASN A 57 -0.66 5.15 -9.61
N LEU A 58 -1.89 5.36 -9.17
CA LEU A 58 -3.07 4.99 -9.92
C LEU A 58 -3.92 6.22 -10.21
N ILE A 59 -4.59 6.16 -11.34
CA ILE A 59 -5.55 7.19 -11.73
C ILE A 59 -6.89 6.50 -11.88
N ARG A 60 -7.88 6.99 -11.16
CA ARG A 60 -9.23 6.48 -11.25
C ARG A 60 -10.17 7.58 -11.69
N GLN A 61 -10.98 7.26 -12.67
CA GLN A 61 -12.10 8.11 -13.08
C GLN A 61 -13.25 7.84 -12.13
N VAL A 62 -13.67 8.89 -11.44
CA VAL A 62 -14.79 8.79 -10.50
C VAL A 62 -16.00 9.37 -11.17
N GLN A 63 -17.02 8.56 -11.33
CA GLN A 63 -18.30 8.97 -11.88
C GLN A 63 -19.22 9.37 -10.74
N GLU A 64 -19.62 10.63 -10.73
CA GLU A 64 -20.56 11.10 -9.73
C GLU A 64 -21.97 10.64 -10.07
N PRO A 65 -22.77 10.27 -9.06
CA PRO A 65 -24.14 9.86 -9.33
C PRO A 65 -24.95 11.04 -9.86
N HIS A 66 -25.70 10.77 -10.91
CA HIS A 66 -26.65 11.73 -11.46
C HIS A 66 -28.00 11.59 -10.78
N ARG A 67 -28.63 12.69 -10.67
CA ARG A 67 -30.00 12.73 -10.17
C ARG A 67 -30.96 13.21 -11.18
#